data_14a651360de80fb6293fcd05f56b9231
#
_entry.id   14a651360de80fb6293fcd05f56b9231
#
_cell.length_a   1.000
_cell.length_b   1.000
_cell.length_c   1.000
_cell.angle_alpha   90.00
_cell.angle_beta   90.00
_cell.angle_gamma   90.00
#
_symmetry.space_group_name_H-M   'P 1'
#
loop_
_entity.id
_entity.type
_entity.pdbx_description
1 polymer ?
#
loop_
_entity_poly.entity_id
_entity_poly.type
_entity_poly.pdbx_seq_one_letter_code
_entity_poly.pdbx_strand_id
1 'polypeptide(L)'
;MVNNMIKKTLIAISLLVIQQAHAAPVRDLHWSKLANQLFPALVDMGATRAGATSPAERRTRLDACKQETACVLSASLWTDAEIDAVATGAAKAPASTWRKSTVADDGVQAQVARELRGLNSVIQVYGLGTAPRYPLVDGPIDVPGSLLFNGAVKDAIELAKASEDDPALTFDASLRLAIALLDVNDAKDAIAFEPLDMAHNAGALGRSQIIDWKLYRYTAIIIPGIGPENLTMPLSARGKWNVRLAAKRYADGEAPFVILSGASVHPKGARFVEAVEMRKALIERFGVPAESIIIEPYARHTTTNLRNVTRRLIALGAPLDKDSLIVTYTNQSRYIDSPEFTFRNQKELGYMPGAIGKRLSPTELTFRPSPKSLRIDPLDPLDP
;
A
#
# COMPACT_ATOMS: atom_id res chain seq x y z
N MET A 1 -38.32 -8.23 87.30
CA MET A 1 -38.79 -7.83 85.98
C MET A 1 -37.58 -7.60 85.10
N VAL A 2 -37.21 -8.55 84.30
CA VAL A 2 -36.00 -8.48 83.45
C VAL A 2 -36.46 -8.56 81.98
N ASN A 3 -36.26 -7.47 81.21
CA ASN A 3 -36.60 -7.37 79.83
C ASN A 3 -35.45 -7.90 78.94
N ASN A 4 -35.69 -8.99 78.31
CA ASN A 4 -34.80 -9.58 77.29
C ASN A 4 -34.93 -8.84 75.96
N MET A 5 -33.90 -8.08 75.53
CA MET A 5 -33.72 -7.54 74.17
C MET A 5 -32.92 -8.51 73.39
N ILE A 6 -33.56 -9.16 72.45
CA ILE A 6 -32.91 -10.01 71.37
C ILE A 6 -32.39 -9.09 70.31
N LYS A 7 -31.06 -8.94 70.22
CA LYS A 7 -30.41 -8.28 69.10
C LYS A 7 -30.37 -9.23 67.86
N LYS A 8 -31.13 -8.91 66.81
CA LYS A 8 -31.03 -9.57 65.49
C LYS A 8 -29.82 -8.99 64.75
N THR A 9 -28.77 -9.78 64.60
CA THR A 9 -27.62 -9.46 63.75
C THR A 9 -27.97 -9.83 62.29
N LEU A 10 -28.14 -8.84 61.41
CA LEU A 10 -28.22 -9.03 59.97
C LEU A 10 -26.81 -9.21 59.42
N ILE A 11 -26.53 -10.42 58.92
CA ILE A 11 -25.31 -10.69 58.11
C ILE A 11 -25.62 -10.31 56.67
N ALA A 12 -25.03 -9.20 56.21
CA ALA A 12 -25.07 -8.81 54.80
C ALA A 12 -24.01 -9.65 54.05
N ILE A 13 -24.45 -10.61 53.25
CA ILE A 13 -23.59 -11.34 52.31
C ILE A 13 -23.42 -10.46 51.10
N SER A 14 -22.24 -9.80 50.98
CA SER A 14 -21.83 -9.10 49.78
C SER A 14 -21.41 -10.10 48.74
N LEU A 15 -22.23 -10.33 47.70
CA LEU A 15 -21.84 -11.04 46.50
C LEU A 15 -20.80 -10.19 45.75
N LEU A 16 -19.54 -10.57 45.83
CA LEU A 16 -18.50 -10.07 44.93
C LEU A 16 -18.78 -10.66 43.53
N VAL A 17 -19.35 -9.86 42.66
CA VAL A 17 -19.41 -10.17 41.22
C VAL A 17 -17.98 -9.96 40.70
N ILE A 18 -17.22 -11.03 40.58
CA ILE A 18 -15.96 -11.02 39.82
C ILE A 18 -16.32 -10.81 38.34
N GLN A 19 -16.28 -9.55 37.92
CA GLN A 19 -16.23 -9.27 36.46
C GLN A 19 -14.94 -9.87 35.95
N GLN A 20 -15.04 -10.98 35.25
CA GLN A 20 -13.95 -11.46 34.40
C GLN A 20 -13.67 -10.35 33.39
N ALA A 21 -12.61 -9.61 33.59
CA ALA A 21 -12.08 -8.73 32.57
C ALA A 21 -11.70 -9.65 31.40
N HIS A 22 -12.53 -9.68 30.37
CA HIS A 22 -12.16 -10.30 29.11
C HIS A 22 -10.93 -9.55 28.65
N ALA A 23 -9.79 -10.24 28.56
CA ALA A 23 -8.59 -9.67 27.97
C ALA A 23 -8.97 -9.16 26.57
N ALA A 24 -8.55 -7.92 26.26
CA ALA A 24 -8.74 -7.42 24.91
C ALA A 24 -8.11 -8.41 23.92
N PRO A 25 -8.77 -8.68 22.77
CA PRO A 25 -8.21 -9.61 21.78
C PRO A 25 -6.81 -9.16 21.40
N VAL A 26 -5.90 -10.12 21.27
CA VAL A 26 -4.53 -9.84 20.79
C VAL A 26 -4.65 -9.30 19.37
N ARG A 27 -4.11 -8.10 19.15
CA ARG A 27 -4.13 -7.41 17.87
C ARG A 27 -2.72 -7.36 17.30
N ASP A 28 -2.54 -7.90 16.11
CA ASP A 28 -1.32 -7.73 15.35
C ASP A 28 -1.35 -6.39 14.60
N LEU A 29 -0.57 -5.42 15.09
CA LEU A 29 -0.50 -4.09 14.48
C LEU A 29 0.14 -4.11 13.09
N HIS A 30 1.04 -5.06 12.81
CA HIS A 30 1.66 -5.25 11.50
C HIS A 30 0.61 -5.72 10.49
N TRP A 31 -0.13 -6.77 10.83
CA TRP A 31 -1.21 -7.29 10.01
C TRP A 31 -2.31 -6.26 9.77
N SER A 32 -2.69 -5.52 10.84
CA SER A 32 -3.66 -4.43 10.72
C SER A 32 -3.20 -3.33 9.75
N LYS A 33 -1.91 -2.95 9.77
CA LYS A 33 -1.35 -1.96 8.82
C LYS A 33 -1.38 -2.50 7.40
N LEU A 34 -0.93 -3.74 7.20
CA LEU A 34 -0.86 -4.37 5.88
C LEU A 34 -2.26 -4.51 5.26
N ALA A 35 -3.25 -4.99 6.04
CA ALA A 35 -4.63 -5.08 5.59
C ALA A 35 -5.21 -3.71 5.22
N ASN A 36 -4.97 -2.67 6.03
CA ASN A 36 -5.44 -1.32 5.74
C ASN A 36 -4.79 -0.70 4.51
N GLN A 37 -3.54 -1.05 4.21
CA GLN A 37 -2.83 -0.54 3.04
C GLN A 37 -3.28 -1.23 1.75
N LEU A 38 -3.48 -2.54 1.80
CA LEU A 38 -3.79 -3.35 0.62
C LEU A 38 -5.28 -3.50 0.35
N PHE A 39 -6.08 -3.63 1.41
CA PHE A 39 -7.49 -4.02 1.34
C PHE A 39 -8.41 -3.11 2.16
N PRO A 40 -8.29 -1.76 2.03
CA PRO A 40 -9.02 -0.84 2.89
C PRO A 40 -10.54 -0.97 2.79
N ALA A 41 -11.10 -1.26 1.61
CA ALA A 41 -12.52 -1.44 1.44
C ALA A 41 -13.03 -2.73 2.12
N LEU A 42 -12.27 -3.82 2.03
CA LEU A 42 -12.61 -5.07 2.72
C LEU A 42 -12.50 -4.93 4.24
N VAL A 43 -11.53 -4.17 4.73
CA VAL A 43 -11.42 -3.82 6.16
C VAL A 43 -12.64 -3.01 6.62
N ASP A 44 -13.05 -1.98 5.87
CA ASP A 44 -14.25 -1.18 6.18
C ASP A 44 -15.52 -2.05 6.17
N MET A 45 -15.67 -2.96 5.22
CA MET A 45 -16.79 -3.92 5.16
C MET A 45 -16.82 -4.84 6.38
N GLY A 46 -15.68 -5.39 6.78
CA GLY A 46 -15.56 -6.25 7.95
C GLY A 46 -15.93 -5.52 9.24
N ALA A 47 -15.41 -4.31 9.44
CA ALA A 47 -15.63 -3.50 10.64
C ALA A 47 -17.09 -3.08 10.84
N THR A 48 -17.81 -2.78 9.75
CA THR A 48 -19.18 -2.30 9.80
C THR A 48 -20.22 -3.40 9.63
N ARG A 49 -19.80 -4.62 9.25
CA ARG A 49 -20.69 -5.71 8.79
C ARG A 49 -21.68 -5.23 7.71
N ALA A 50 -21.34 -4.15 7.03
CA ALA A 50 -22.13 -3.56 5.97
C ALA A 50 -21.71 -4.19 4.64
N GLY A 51 -22.71 -4.66 3.90
CA GLY A 51 -22.49 -5.27 2.60
C GLY A 51 -22.62 -6.79 2.62
N ALA A 52 -22.38 -7.40 1.48
CA ALA A 52 -22.53 -8.83 1.31
C ALA A 52 -21.55 -9.60 2.22
N THR A 53 -22.11 -10.38 3.12
CA THR A 53 -21.34 -11.42 3.83
C THR A 53 -20.73 -12.38 2.81
N SER A 54 -19.61 -13.00 3.17
CA SER A 54 -19.05 -14.10 2.37
C SER A 54 -20.15 -15.07 1.96
N PRO A 55 -20.29 -15.42 0.66
CA PRO A 55 -21.35 -16.32 0.20
C PRO A 55 -21.35 -17.62 0.98
N ALA A 56 -22.55 -18.11 1.34
CA ALA A 56 -22.67 -19.34 2.14
C ALA A 56 -21.98 -20.54 1.46
N GLU A 57 -22.07 -20.62 0.14
CA GLU A 57 -21.43 -21.66 -0.68
C GLU A 57 -19.90 -21.63 -0.54
N ARG A 58 -19.30 -20.44 -0.43
CA ARG A 58 -17.86 -20.28 -0.20
C ARG A 58 -17.45 -20.84 1.16
N ARG A 59 -18.20 -20.56 2.22
CA ARG A 59 -17.96 -21.13 3.55
C ARG A 59 -18.07 -22.65 3.54
N THR A 60 -19.12 -23.19 2.94
CA THR A 60 -19.29 -24.64 2.78
C THR A 60 -18.12 -25.28 2.02
N ARG A 61 -17.60 -24.61 0.98
CA ARG A 61 -16.45 -25.06 0.20
C ARG A 61 -15.16 -25.10 1.06
N LEU A 62 -14.93 -24.09 1.88
CA LEU A 62 -13.81 -24.03 2.82
C LEU A 62 -13.90 -25.10 3.91
N ASP A 63 -15.08 -25.26 4.51
CA ASP A 63 -15.32 -26.24 5.57
C ASP A 63 -15.11 -27.69 5.07
N ALA A 64 -15.42 -27.95 3.81
CA ALA A 64 -15.25 -29.25 3.19
C ALA A 64 -13.78 -29.69 3.06
N CYS A 65 -12.82 -28.75 3.11
CA CYS A 65 -11.40 -29.02 2.91
C CYS A 65 -10.71 -29.76 4.05
N LYS A 66 -11.32 -29.87 5.24
CA LYS A 66 -10.77 -30.61 6.41
C LYS A 66 -9.28 -30.35 6.67
N GLN A 67 -8.83 -29.13 6.46
CA GLN A 67 -7.44 -28.67 6.65
C GLN A 67 -6.40 -29.19 5.60
N GLU A 68 -6.84 -29.82 4.53
CA GLU A 68 -5.95 -30.17 3.43
C GLU A 68 -5.48 -28.89 2.72
N THR A 69 -4.15 -28.65 2.71
CA THR A 69 -3.52 -27.38 2.30
C THR A 69 -3.93 -26.94 0.92
N ALA A 70 -3.83 -27.80 -0.08
CA ALA A 70 -4.16 -27.46 -1.47
C ALA A 70 -5.64 -27.13 -1.64
N CYS A 71 -6.53 -27.85 -0.94
CA CYS A 71 -7.94 -27.58 -0.90
C CYS A 71 -8.23 -26.21 -0.27
N VAL A 72 -7.65 -25.90 0.90
CA VAL A 72 -7.85 -24.63 1.59
C VAL A 72 -7.44 -23.46 0.69
N LEU A 73 -6.27 -23.52 0.05
CA LEU A 73 -5.80 -22.49 -0.87
C LEU A 73 -6.78 -22.30 -2.04
N SER A 74 -7.15 -23.39 -2.71
CA SER A 74 -8.05 -23.34 -3.87
C SER A 74 -9.45 -22.85 -3.50
N ALA A 75 -10.00 -23.32 -2.36
CA ALA A 75 -11.29 -22.91 -1.85
C ALA A 75 -11.31 -21.44 -1.36
N SER A 76 -10.14 -20.89 -1.01
CA SER A 76 -10.00 -19.49 -0.60
C SER A 76 -10.04 -18.51 -1.78
N LEU A 77 -9.87 -18.96 -3.00
CA LEU A 77 -9.99 -18.09 -4.18
C LEU A 77 -11.43 -17.64 -4.40
N TRP A 78 -11.60 -16.41 -4.82
CA TRP A 78 -12.86 -15.81 -5.21
C TRP A 78 -13.11 -16.06 -6.69
N THR A 79 -14.29 -16.58 -7.05
CA THR A 79 -14.71 -16.65 -8.46
C THR A 79 -15.16 -15.27 -8.95
N ASP A 80 -15.16 -15.04 -10.27
CA ASP A 80 -15.65 -13.77 -10.83
C ASP A 80 -17.11 -13.48 -10.42
N ALA A 81 -17.97 -14.49 -10.38
CA ALA A 81 -19.37 -14.34 -9.95
C ALA A 81 -19.47 -13.91 -8.46
N GLU A 82 -18.64 -14.48 -7.58
CA GLU A 82 -18.57 -14.06 -6.17
C GLU A 82 -18.05 -12.64 -6.04
N ILE A 83 -17.02 -12.28 -6.79
CA ILE A 83 -16.44 -10.91 -6.82
C ILE A 83 -17.52 -9.91 -7.25
N ASP A 84 -18.22 -10.17 -8.34
CA ASP A 84 -19.25 -9.27 -8.88
C ASP A 84 -20.43 -9.14 -7.90
N ALA A 85 -20.86 -10.23 -7.26
CA ALA A 85 -21.93 -10.21 -6.26
C ALA A 85 -21.57 -9.37 -5.03
N VAL A 86 -20.37 -9.56 -4.48
CA VAL A 86 -19.87 -8.81 -3.30
C VAL A 86 -19.66 -7.34 -3.65
N ALA A 87 -19.05 -7.04 -4.78
CA ALA A 87 -18.82 -5.67 -5.23
C ALA A 87 -20.12 -4.91 -5.50
N THR A 88 -21.10 -5.56 -6.11
CA THR A 88 -22.46 -4.99 -6.31
C THR A 88 -23.18 -4.77 -4.98
N GLY A 89 -23.02 -5.69 -4.01
CA GLY A 89 -23.54 -5.53 -2.65
C GLY A 89 -22.92 -4.33 -1.93
N ALA A 90 -21.61 -4.16 -2.05
CA ALA A 90 -20.86 -3.04 -1.47
C ALA A 90 -21.33 -1.67 -1.98
N ALA A 91 -21.68 -1.56 -3.25
CA ALA A 91 -22.21 -0.33 -3.84
C ALA A 91 -23.55 0.13 -3.22
N LYS A 92 -24.28 -0.78 -2.57
CA LYS A 92 -25.57 -0.48 -1.89
C LYS A 92 -25.37 -0.07 -0.42
N ALA A 93 -24.18 -0.21 0.13
CA ALA A 93 -23.91 0.16 1.51
C ALA A 93 -23.92 1.70 1.68
N PRO A 94 -24.35 2.20 2.87
CA PRO A 94 -24.34 3.64 3.16
C PRO A 94 -22.96 4.24 2.97
N ALA A 95 -22.90 5.50 2.52
CA ALA A 95 -21.61 6.22 2.35
C ALA A 95 -20.78 6.30 3.64
N SER A 96 -21.44 6.30 4.81
CA SER A 96 -20.80 6.27 6.13
C SER A 96 -20.04 4.97 6.43
N THR A 97 -20.25 3.93 5.65
CA THR A 97 -19.48 2.68 5.73
C THR A 97 -18.00 2.89 5.37
N TRP A 98 -17.74 3.81 4.45
CA TRP A 98 -16.44 3.94 3.79
C TRP A 98 -15.65 5.10 4.36
N ARG A 99 -14.38 4.86 4.67
CA ARG A 99 -13.43 5.94 4.92
C ARG A 99 -13.24 6.73 3.62
N LYS A 100 -13.07 8.05 3.73
CA LYS A 100 -12.86 8.91 2.56
C LYS A 100 -11.68 8.45 1.67
N SER A 101 -10.64 7.90 2.28
CA SER A 101 -9.46 7.37 1.59
C SER A 101 -9.70 6.05 0.87
N THR A 102 -10.80 5.36 1.16
CA THR A 102 -11.11 4.04 0.59
C THR A 102 -11.78 4.15 -0.78
N VAL A 103 -12.50 5.26 -1.06
CA VAL A 103 -13.28 5.42 -2.30
C VAL A 103 -12.44 6.13 -3.35
N ALA A 104 -12.10 5.40 -4.41
CA ALA A 104 -11.44 5.97 -5.59
C ALA A 104 -12.43 6.64 -6.56
N ASP A 105 -11.92 7.26 -7.60
CA ASP A 105 -12.69 8.01 -8.61
C ASP A 105 -13.72 7.15 -9.38
N ASP A 106 -13.49 5.83 -9.47
CA ASP A 106 -14.37 4.86 -10.13
C ASP A 106 -15.35 4.16 -9.16
N GLY A 107 -15.39 4.60 -7.91
CA GLY A 107 -16.35 4.18 -6.92
C GLY A 107 -16.00 2.90 -6.14
N VAL A 108 -16.78 2.64 -5.10
CA VAL A 108 -16.54 1.55 -4.15
C VAL A 108 -16.70 0.18 -4.78
N GLN A 109 -17.62 -0.01 -5.72
CA GLN A 109 -17.80 -1.28 -6.42
C GLN A 109 -16.52 -1.72 -7.13
N ALA A 110 -15.92 -0.82 -7.90
CA ALA A 110 -14.68 -1.09 -8.62
C ALA A 110 -13.51 -1.34 -7.65
N GLN A 111 -13.44 -0.59 -6.54
CA GLN A 111 -12.41 -0.78 -5.52
C GLN A 111 -12.51 -2.14 -4.84
N VAL A 112 -13.69 -2.56 -4.39
CA VAL A 112 -13.93 -3.88 -3.78
C VAL A 112 -13.57 -4.99 -4.76
N ALA A 113 -13.95 -4.88 -6.02
CA ALA A 113 -13.61 -5.88 -7.03
C ALA A 113 -12.08 -5.99 -7.23
N ARG A 114 -11.33 -4.87 -7.24
CA ARG A 114 -9.85 -4.88 -7.30
C ARG A 114 -9.25 -5.56 -6.08
N GLU A 115 -9.73 -5.24 -4.89
CA GLU A 115 -9.21 -5.83 -3.67
C GLU A 115 -9.46 -7.34 -3.58
N LEU A 116 -10.63 -7.83 -3.99
CA LEU A 116 -10.91 -9.27 -4.06
C LEU A 116 -10.03 -10.00 -5.08
N ARG A 117 -9.77 -9.38 -6.25
CA ARG A 117 -8.79 -9.91 -7.21
C ARG A 117 -7.38 -9.88 -6.65
N GLY A 118 -7.05 -8.87 -5.86
CA GLY A 118 -5.78 -8.79 -5.13
C GLY A 118 -5.61 -9.91 -4.12
N LEU A 119 -6.66 -10.28 -3.35
CA LEU A 119 -6.63 -11.46 -2.49
C LEU A 119 -6.28 -12.72 -3.29
N ASN A 120 -6.95 -12.91 -4.44
CA ASN A 120 -6.66 -14.03 -5.32
C ASN A 120 -5.19 -14.02 -5.79
N SER A 121 -4.68 -12.86 -6.18
CA SER A 121 -3.29 -12.71 -6.62
C SER A 121 -2.30 -13.10 -5.53
N VAL A 122 -2.50 -12.64 -4.28
CA VAL A 122 -1.65 -13.02 -3.16
C VAL A 122 -1.69 -14.52 -2.90
N ILE A 123 -2.89 -15.12 -2.84
CA ILE A 123 -3.04 -16.56 -2.60
C ILE A 123 -2.42 -17.38 -3.74
N GLN A 124 -2.57 -16.95 -4.99
CA GLN A 124 -1.98 -17.63 -6.15
C GLN A 124 -0.46 -17.55 -6.13
N VAL A 125 0.11 -16.37 -5.88
CA VAL A 125 1.57 -16.17 -5.92
C VAL A 125 2.25 -16.78 -4.69
N TYR A 126 1.79 -16.42 -3.48
CA TYR A 126 2.46 -16.77 -2.24
C TYR A 126 1.97 -18.10 -1.63
N GLY A 127 0.80 -18.58 -2.01
CA GLY A 127 0.23 -19.86 -1.56
C GLY A 127 0.35 -20.98 -2.58
N LEU A 128 0.00 -20.72 -3.84
CA LEU A 128 0.01 -21.73 -4.91
C LEU A 128 1.29 -21.69 -5.76
N GLY A 129 2.18 -20.73 -5.56
CA GLY A 129 3.46 -20.63 -6.24
C GLY A 129 3.38 -20.22 -7.71
N THR A 130 2.29 -19.54 -8.13
CA THR A 130 2.22 -18.98 -9.48
C THR A 130 3.21 -17.83 -9.65
N ALA A 131 3.73 -17.65 -10.86
CA ALA A 131 4.67 -16.56 -11.12
C ALA A 131 4.00 -15.18 -10.91
N PRO A 132 4.63 -14.26 -10.14
CA PRO A 132 4.14 -12.89 -10.02
C PRO A 132 4.32 -12.11 -11.32
N ARG A 133 3.73 -10.91 -11.38
CA ARG A 133 3.87 -10.00 -12.54
C ARG A 133 5.34 -9.69 -12.87
N TYR A 134 6.18 -9.58 -11.84
CA TYR A 134 7.61 -9.24 -11.95
C TYR A 134 8.50 -10.28 -11.25
N PRO A 135 8.70 -11.48 -11.85
CA PRO A 135 9.38 -12.60 -11.19
C PRO A 135 10.83 -12.34 -10.78
N LEU A 136 11.49 -11.33 -11.38
CA LEU A 136 12.88 -11.00 -11.04
C LEU A 136 13.01 -10.23 -9.73
N VAL A 137 11.94 -9.59 -9.26
CA VAL A 137 11.96 -8.72 -8.08
C VAL A 137 10.89 -9.08 -7.05
N ASP A 138 9.81 -9.76 -7.45
CA ASP A 138 8.68 -10.10 -6.61
C ASP A 138 8.52 -11.61 -6.42
N GLY A 139 7.61 -12.00 -5.52
CA GLY A 139 7.25 -13.38 -5.26
C GLY A 139 7.77 -13.92 -3.93
N PRO A 140 7.46 -15.19 -3.63
CA PRO A 140 7.83 -15.79 -2.36
C PRO A 140 9.36 -15.84 -2.16
N ILE A 141 9.79 -15.91 -0.90
CA ILE A 141 11.20 -16.05 -0.52
C ILE A 141 11.71 -17.41 -0.98
N ASP A 142 10.95 -18.47 -0.71
CA ASP A 142 11.32 -19.83 -1.03
C ASP A 142 10.84 -20.24 -2.41
N VAL A 143 11.58 -21.16 -3.03
CA VAL A 143 11.23 -21.70 -4.35
C VAL A 143 9.87 -22.43 -4.28
N PRO A 144 8.89 -22.05 -5.09
CA PRO A 144 7.60 -22.71 -5.13
C PRO A 144 7.72 -24.24 -5.27
N GLY A 145 6.97 -24.99 -4.43
CA GLY A 145 6.99 -26.44 -4.39
C GLY A 145 8.12 -27.05 -3.56
N SER A 146 9.08 -26.26 -3.06
CA SER A 146 10.10 -26.75 -2.12
C SER A 146 9.50 -27.10 -0.75
N LEU A 147 10.26 -27.84 0.06
CA LEU A 147 9.85 -28.19 1.44
C LEU A 147 9.66 -26.93 2.30
N LEU A 148 10.52 -25.92 2.15
CA LEU A 148 10.45 -24.67 2.89
C LEU A 148 9.20 -23.87 2.47
N PHE A 149 8.97 -23.72 1.17
CA PHE A 149 7.76 -23.08 0.66
C PHE A 149 6.48 -23.75 1.18
N ASN A 150 6.40 -25.09 1.08
CA ASN A 150 5.23 -25.84 1.55
C ASN A 150 5.07 -25.76 3.08
N GLY A 151 6.16 -25.67 3.83
CA GLY A 151 6.17 -25.41 5.27
C GLY A 151 5.59 -24.04 5.59
N ALA A 152 6.13 -22.98 4.96
CA ALA A 152 5.66 -21.61 5.17
C ALA A 152 4.17 -21.44 4.82
N VAL A 153 3.68 -22.09 3.77
CA VAL A 153 2.25 -22.09 3.41
C VAL A 153 1.38 -22.73 4.50
N LYS A 154 1.82 -23.87 5.08
CA LYS A 154 1.10 -24.50 6.19
C LYS A 154 1.07 -23.60 7.41
N ASP A 155 2.20 -22.99 7.75
CA ASP A 155 2.29 -22.07 8.87
C ASP A 155 1.39 -20.82 8.66
N ALA A 156 1.32 -20.29 7.44
CA ALA A 156 0.41 -19.19 7.09
C ALA A 156 -1.07 -19.58 7.31
N ILE A 157 -1.48 -20.79 6.97
CA ILE A 157 -2.85 -21.26 7.21
C ILE A 157 -3.15 -21.33 8.71
N GLU A 158 -2.21 -21.83 9.53
CA GLU A 158 -2.40 -21.90 10.99
C GLU A 158 -2.39 -20.50 11.63
N LEU A 159 -1.54 -19.57 11.17
CA LEU A 159 -1.54 -18.18 11.61
C LEU A 159 -2.86 -17.48 11.26
N ALA A 160 -3.39 -17.70 10.06
CA ALA A 160 -4.67 -17.15 9.62
C ALA A 160 -5.84 -17.63 10.50
N LYS A 161 -5.84 -18.89 10.94
CA LYS A 161 -6.81 -19.44 11.89
C LYS A 161 -6.65 -18.82 13.29
N ALA A 162 -5.42 -18.73 13.79
CA ALA A 162 -5.13 -18.15 15.09
C ALA A 162 -5.52 -16.66 15.20
N SER A 163 -5.71 -15.98 14.07
CA SER A 163 -6.07 -14.55 13.97
C SER A 163 -7.55 -14.31 13.69
N GLU A 164 -8.43 -15.28 13.93
CA GLU A 164 -9.87 -15.18 13.62
C GLU A 164 -10.56 -14.02 14.37
N ASP A 165 -10.09 -13.70 15.57
CA ASP A 165 -10.64 -12.64 16.42
C ASP A 165 -10.04 -11.25 16.16
N ASP A 166 -9.08 -11.09 15.21
CA ASP A 166 -8.50 -9.79 14.91
C ASP A 166 -9.55 -8.88 14.24
N PRO A 167 -9.90 -7.74 14.88
CA PRO A 167 -10.97 -6.87 14.40
C PRO A 167 -10.69 -6.22 13.03
N ALA A 168 -9.43 -6.14 12.60
CA ALA A 168 -9.06 -5.61 11.29
C ALA A 168 -9.21 -6.65 10.16
N LEU A 169 -9.44 -7.92 10.49
CA LEU A 169 -9.42 -9.04 9.55
C LEU A 169 -10.75 -9.82 9.51
N THR A 170 -11.84 -9.17 9.93
CA THR A 170 -13.15 -9.82 10.12
C THR A 170 -13.93 -10.04 8.83
N PHE A 171 -13.48 -9.51 7.69
CA PHE A 171 -14.20 -9.60 6.43
C PHE A 171 -14.42 -11.05 5.95
N ASP A 172 -13.35 -11.81 5.78
CA ASP A 172 -13.38 -13.20 5.29
C ASP A 172 -12.07 -13.94 5.65
N ALA A 173 -12.12 -15.28 5.72
CA ALA A 173 -10.94 -16.10 5.98
C ALA A 173 -9.82 -15.89 4.95
N SER A 174 -10.15 -15.57 3.69
CA SER A 174 -9.15 -15.31 2.64
C SER A 174 -8.35 -14.03 2.88
N LEU A 175 -8.92 -13.01 3.54
CA LEU A 175 -8.18 -11.83 3.93
C LEU A 175 -7.08 -12.19 4.95
N ARG A 176 -7.44 -12.95 5.99
CA ARG A 176 -6.47 -13.44 6.98
C ARG A 176 -5.39 -14.28 6.34
N LEU A 177 -5.78 -15.20 5.45
CA LEU A 177 -4.84 -16.05 4.73
C LEU A 177 -3.88 -15.24 3.84
N ALA A 178 -4.39 -14.27 3.10
CA ALA A 178 -3.54 -13.41 2.26
C ALA A 178 -2.52 -12.62 3.09
N ILE A 179 -2.94 -12.03 4.21
CA ILE A 179 -2.03 -11.31 5.11
C ILE A 179 -1.00 -12.26 5.72
N ALA A 180 -1.40 -13.46 6.17
CA ALA A 180 -0.48 -14.45 6.70
C ALA A 180 0.55 -14.92 5.66
N LEU A 181 0.11 -15.14 4.41
CA LEU A 181 1.02 -15.51 3.31
C LEU A 181 2.05 -14.42 3.01
N LEU A 182 1.67 -13.15 3.07
CA LEU A 182 2.61 -12.03 2.93
C LEU A 182 3.57 -11.97 4.11
N ASP A 183 3.08 -12.16 5.34
CA ASP A 183 3.89 -12.08 6.56
C ASP A 183 4.96 -13.18 6.62
N VAL A 184 4.61 -14.45 6.38
CA VAL A 184 5.60 -15.55 6.36
C VAL A 184 6.66 -15.40 5.26
N ASN A 185 6.40 -14.57 4.26
CA ASN A 185 7.33 -14.20 3.20
C ASN A 185 8.06 -12.87 3.46
N ASP A 186 7.90 -12.25 4.63
CA ASP A 186 8.43 -10.90 4.96
C ASP A 186 8.09 -9.84 3.89
N ALA A 187 6.96 -10.03 3.18
CA ALA A 187 6.49 -9.20 2.06
C ALA A 187 5.73 -7.97 2.59
N LYS A 188 6.46 -7.06 3.23
CA LYS A 188 5.95 -5.87 3.94
C LYS A 188 6.29 -4.54 3.27
N ASP A 189 6.80 -4.59 2.02
CA ASP A 189 7.25 -3.39 1.30
C ASP A 189 6.21 -2.27 1.30
N ALA A 190 4.94 -2.61 1.08
CA ALA A 190 3.84 -1.63 1.04
C ALA A 190 3.64 -0.82 2.34
N ILE A 191 4.21 -1.24 3.47
CA ILE A 191 4.09 -0.57 4.77
C ILE A 191 5.43 -0.23 5.42
N ALA A 192 6.54 -0.45 4.72
CA ALA A 192 7.90 -0.32 5.27
C ALA A 192 8.21 1.09 5.82
N PHE A 193 7.52 2.11 5.32
CA PHE A 193 7.71 3.51 5.72
C PHE A 193 6.50 4.12 6.44
N GLU A 194 5.47 3.31 6.75
CA GLU A 194 4.26 3.86 7.39
C GLU A 194 4.44 4.16 8.89
N PRO A 195 3.98 5.31 9.36
CA PRO A 195 3.20 6.36 8.65
C PRO A 195 4.10 7.34 7.86
N LEU A 196 4.18 7.15 6.53
CA LEU A 196 5.10 7.87 5.63
C LEU A 196 5.05 9.38 5.80
N ASP A 197 3.87 9.95 5.75
CA ASP A 197 3.71 11.41 5.76
C ASP A 197 4.10 12.03 7.09
N MET A 198 3.76 11.40 8.21
CA MET A 198 4.08 11.90 9.55
C MET A 198 5.56 11.70 9.93
N ALA A 199 6.15 10.56 9.54
CA ALA A 199 7.49 10.20 9.95
C ALA A 199 8.57 10.78 9.01
N HIS A 200 8.27 10.90 7.73
CA HIS A 200 9.29 11.19 6.70
C HIS A 200 9.05 12.46 5.91
N ASN A 201 7.80 12.88 5.72
CA ASN A 201 7.41 14.00 4.87
C ASN A 201 6.77 15.18 5.63
N ALA A 202 6.65 15.12 6.96
CA ALA A 202 5.93 16.11 7.76
C ALA A 202 6.40 17.56 7.53
N GLY A 203 7.71 17.79 7.40
CA GLY A 203 8.27 19.13 7.14
C GLY A 203 7.79 19.72 5.81
N ALA A 204 7.79 18.91 4.75
CA ALA A 204 7.33 19.35 3.44
C ALA A 204 5.81 19.52 3.39
N LEU A 205 5.05 18.65 4.03
CA LEU A 205 3.59 18.79 4.16
C LEU A 205 3.22 20.05 4.96
N GLY A 206 3.92 20.33 6.06
CA GLY A 206 3.73 21.57 6.80
C GLY A 206 4.01 22.80 5.95
N ARG A 207 5.13 22.81 5.21
CA ARG A 207 5.48 23.89 4.30
C ARG A 207 4.45 24.07 3.18
N SER A 208 3.88 23.01 2.66
CA SER A 208 2.89 23.08 1.57
C SER A 208 1.63 23.86 1.93
N GLN A 209 1.28 23.94 3.23
CA GLN A 209 0.10 24.68 3.71
C GLN A 209 0.24 26.19 3.58
N ILE A 210 1.45 26.71 3.44
CA ILE A 210 1.75 28.14 3.38
C ILE A 210 2.33 28.59 2.04
N ILE A 211 2.50 27.66 1.08
CA ILE A 211 3.05 27.94 -0.25
C ILE A 211 2.00 28.65 -1.13
N ASP A 212 2.40 29.76 -1.73
CA ASP A 212 1.67 30.30 -2.89
C ASP A 212 2.16 29.59 -4.16
N TRP A 213 1.37 28.61 -4.60
CA TRP A 213 1.65 27.80 -5.79
C TRP A 213 1.76 28.64 -7.09
N LYS A 214 1.21 29.84 -7.11
CA LYS A 214 1.23 30.73 -8.30
C LYS A 214 2.62 31.32 -8.57
N LEU A 215 3.46 31.42 -7.54
CA LEU A 215 4.81 31.95 -7.65
C LEU A 215 5.79 31.02 -8.39
N TYR A 216 5.43 29.76 -8.56
CA TYR A 216 6.32 28.75 -9.18
C TYR A 216 5.79 28.33 -10.54
N ARG A 217 6.69 28.00 -11.44
CA ARG A 217 6.34 27.51 -12.77
C ARG A 217 5.72 26.10 -12.71
N TYR A 218 6.26 25.23 -11.84
CA TYR A 218 5.84 23.85 -11.65
C TYR A 218 5.42 23.61 -10.19
N THR A 219 4.58 22.57 -9.96
CA THR A 219 4.18 22.18 -8.61
C THR A 219 5.31 21.46 -7.88
N ALA A 220 6.09 20.65 -8.59
CA ALA A 220 7.25 19.94 -8.06
C ALA A 220 8.24 19.59 -9.19
N ILE A 221 9.50 19.36 -8.80
CA ILE A 221 10.48 18.63 -9.60
C ILE A 221 10.39 17.16 -9.21
N ILE A 222 10.24 16.27 -10.18
CA ILE A 222 10.07 14.83 -9.99
C ILE A 222 11.33 14.12 -10.43
N ILE A 223 11.92 13.31 -9.55
CA ILE A 223 13.01 12.38 -9.90
C ILE A 223 12.46 10.95 -9.80
N PRO A 224 12.12 10.29 -10.91
CA PRO A 224 11.82 8.87 -10.90
C PRO A 224 13.10 8.06 -10.70
N GLY A 225 13.02 7.02 -9.89
CA GLY A 225 14.13 6.13 -9.59
C GLY A 225 14.68 5.39 -10.80
N ILE A 226 15.93 4.97 -10.69
CA ILE A 226 16.68 4.25 -11.72
C ILE A 226 17.68 3.27 -11.12
N GLY A 227 17.32 2.58 -10.10
CA GLY A 227 18.11 1.57 -9.39
C GLY A 227 19.60 1.45 -9.68
N PRO A 228 20.42 1.13 -8.69
CA PRO A 228 21.87 0.99 -8.87
C PRO A 228 22.25 -0.29 -9.60
N GLU A 229 21.39 -1.31 -9.70
CA GLU A 229 21.68 -2.67 -10.19
C GLU A 229 22.87 -3.32 -9.45
N ASN A 230 23.11 -2.89 -8.19
CA ASN A 230 24.24 -3.32 -7.37
C ASN A 230 23.85 -3.26 -5.88
N LEU A 231 24.06 -4.37 -5.16
CA LEU A 231 23.67 -4.54 -3.75
C LEU A 231 24.40 -3.58 -2.77
N THR A 232 25.61 -3.14 -3.13
CA THR A 232 26.47 -2.34 -2.23
C THR A 232 26.52 -0.86 -2.60
N MET A 233 25.85 -0.47 -3.70
CA MET A 233 25.85 0.91 -4.19
C MET A 233 24.58 1.64 -3.74
N PRO A 234 24.69 2.67 -2.89
CA PRO A 234 23.50 3.42 -2.42
C PRO A 234 22.75 4.15 -3.54
N LEU A 235 23.48 4.75 -4.47
CA LEU A 235 22.90 5.53 -5.56
C LEU A 235 23.71 5.34 -6.84
N SER A 236 23.02 4.95 -7.92
CA SER A 236 23.65 4.74 -9.23
C SER A 236 24.29 6.01 -9.79
N ALA A 237 25.20 5.88 -10.76
CA ALA A 237 25.76 7.02 -11.46
C ALA A 237 24.67 7.89 -12.12
N ARG A 238 23.63 7.25 -12.67
CA ARG A 238 22.45 7.92 -13.26
C ARG A 238 21.62 8.62 -12.19
N GLY A 239 21.38 7.98 -11.03
CA GLY A 239 20.73 8.60 -9.89
C GLY A 239 21.47 9.85 -9.39
N LYS A 240 22.82 9.78 -9.28
CA LYS A 240 23.66 10.95 -8.95
C LYS A 240 23.54 12.07 -10.00
N TRP A 241 23.39 11.72 -11.27
CA TRP A 241 23.17 12.69 -12.33
C TRP A 241 21.79 13.35 -12.21
N ASN A 242 20.74 12.57 -12.03
CA ASN A 242 19.37 13.08 -11.85
C ASN A 242 19.27 14.05 -10.65
N VAL A 243 19.87 13.69 -9.51
CA VAL A 243 19.93 14.55 -8.32
C VAL A 243 20.59 15.90 -8.63
N ARG A 244 21.68 15.93 -9.39
CA ARG A 244 22.35 17.17 -9.79
C ARG A 244 21.49 18.04 -10.69
N LEU A 245 20.81 17.44 -11.67
CA LEU A 245 19.89 18.17 -12.56
C LEU A 245 18.73 18.79 -11.76
N ALA A 246 18.13 18.02 -10.86
CA ALA A 246 17.02 18.50 -10.04
C ALA A 246 17.46 19.60 -9.05
N ALA A 247 18.64 19.47 -8.43
CA ALA A 247 19.19 20.49 -7.54
C ALA A 247 19.36 21.83 -8.29
N LYS A 248 19.82 21.77 -9.54
CA LYS A 248 19.90 22.98 -10.38
C LYS A 248 18.53 23.62 -10.61
N ARG A 249 17.51 22.84 -11.00
CA ARG A 249 16.16 23.34 -11.24
C ARG A 249 15.50 23.89 -9.98
N TYR A 250 15.78 23.29 -8.84
CA TYR A 250 15.34 23.79 -7.55
C TYR A 250 16.00 25.16 -7.23
N ALA A 251 17.31 25.27 -7.44
CA ALA A 251 18.05 26.52 -7.24
C ALA A 251 17.61 27.63 -8.22
N ASP A 252 17.20 27.28 -9.44
CA ASP A 252 16.60 28.21 -10.42
C ASP A 252 15.20 28.69 -9.99
N GLY A 253 14.61 28.17 -8.89
CA GLY A 253 13.29 28.54 -8.37
C GLY A 253 12.10 28.02 -9.20
N GLU A 254 12.28 26.98 -10.01
CA GLU A 254 11.27 26.46 -10.92
C GLU A 254 10.08 25.80 -10.19
N ALA A 255 10.32 25.20 -9.01
CA ALA A 255 9.30 24.57 -8.17
C ALA A 255 9.63 24.65 -6.68
N PRO A 256 8.61 24.63 -5.78
CA PRO A 256 8.82 24.71 -4.34
C PRO A 256 9.28 23.39 -3.71
N PHE A 257 9.04 22.25 -4.37
CA PHE A 257 9.32 20.91 -3.87
C PHE A 257 10.07 20.05 -4.88
N VAL A 258 10.84 19.08 -4.35
CA VAL A 258 11.43 17.97 -5.10
C VAL A 258 10.82 16.67 -4.57
N ILE A 259 10.18 15.88 -5.43
CA ILE A 259 9.62 14.57 -5.11
C ILE A 259 10.54 13.49 -5.65
N LEU A 260 11.02 12.64 -4.75
CA LEU A 260 11.97 11.56 -5.03
C LEU A 260 11.22 10.23 -4.95
N SER A 261 11.14 9.49 -6.05
CA SER A 261 10.39 8.25 -6.10
C SER A 261 11.29 7.06 -6.43
N GLY A 262 11.19 6.00 -5.63
CA GLY A 262 11.91 4.75 -5.83
C GLY A 262 12.19 3.98 -4.55
N ALA A 263 11.85 2.68 -4.56
CA ALA A 263 12.10 1.72 -3.48
C ALA A 263 13.50 1.08 -3.58
N SER A 264 13.77 0.07 -2.76
CA SER A 264 14.96 -0.78 -2.85
C SER A 264 14.64 -2.05 -3.64
N VAL A 265 14.61 -1.97 -4.97
CA VAL A 265 14.11 -3.05 -5.84
C VAL A 265 15.19 -3.67 -6.71
N HIS A 266 16.14 -2.89 -7.20
CA HIS A 266 17.11 -3.29 -8.20
C HIS A 266 18.56 -3.24 -7.66
N PRO A 267 19.19 -4.43 -7.52
CA PRO A 267 18.66 -5.78 -7.75
C PRO A 267 17.81 -6.28 -6.58
N LYS A 268 17.14 -7.44 -6.74
CA LYS A 268 16.43 -8.11 -5.63
C LYS A 268 17.37 -8.25 -4.42
N GLY A 269 16.89 -7.89 -3.23
CA GLY A 269 17.69 -7.89 -2.00
C GLY A 269 18.54 -6.62 -1.79
N ALA A 270 18.40 -5.59 -2.63
CA ALA A 270 19.00 -4.29 -2.38
C ALA A 270 18.53 -3.73 -1.02
N ARG A 271 19.48 -3.09 -0.29
CA ARG A 271 19.18 -2.52 1.05
C ARG A 271 18.92 -1.02 1.00
N PHE A 272 19.36 -0.37 -0.05
CA PHE A 272 19.28 1.08 -0.17
C PHE A 272 18.01 1.48 -0.89
N VAL A 273 17.17 2.25 -0.21
CA VAL A 273 15.95 2.81 -0.77
C VAL A 273 16.31 4.05 -1.59
N GLU A 274 16.05 4.02 -2.87
CA GLU A 274 16.54 5.03 -3.81
C GLU A 274 16.07 6.45 -3.46
N ALA A 275 14.78 6.61 -3.09
CA ALA A 275 14.24 7.90 -2.67
C ALA A 275 14.97 8.47 -1.43
N VAL A 276 15.34 7.61 -0.47
CA VAL A 276 16.06 8.01 0.75
C VAL A 276 17.50 8.45 0.40
N GLU A 277 18.17 7.70 -0.45
CA GLU A 277 19.54 8.01 -0.85
C GLU A 277 19.62 9.28 -1.72
N MET A 278 18.61 9.52 -2.58
CA MET A 278 18.48 10.77 -3.33
C MET A 278 18.24 11.96 -2.39
N ARG A 279 17.39 11.81 -1.36
CA ARG A 279 17.15 12.84 -0.34
C ARG A 279 18.43 13.21 0.38
N LYS A 280 19.17 12.21 0.85
CA LYS A 280 20.47 12.41 1.49
C LYS A 280 21.42 13.19 0.59
N ALA A 281 21.52 12.80 -0.67
CA ALA A 281 22.39 13.48 -1.63
C ALA A 281 21.96 14.94 -1.90
N LEU A 282 20.66 15.24 -2.01
CA LEU A 282 20.16 16.60 -2.19
C LEU A 282 20.50 17.49 -0.99
N ILE A 283 20.32 17.00 0.23
CA ILE A 283 20.62 17.75 1.45
C ILE A 283 22.13 17.94 1.62
N GLU A 284 22.90 16.86 1.67
CA GLU A 284 24.31 16.88 2.04
C GLU A 284 25.22 17.49 0.97
N ARG A 285 24.88 17.32 -0.31
CA ARG A 285 25.75 17.75 -1.43
C ARG A 285 25.31 19.04 -2.09
N PHE A 286 24.02 19.37 -2.03
CA PHE A 286 23.45 20.52 -2.74
C PHE A 286 22.75 21.53 -1.84
N GLY A 287 22.63 21.26 -0.53
CA GLY A 287 22.02 22.17 0.44
C GLY A 287 20.52 22.39 0.22
N VAL A 288 19.82 21.47 -0.45
CA VAL A 288 18.36 21.59 -0.61
C VAL A 288 17.71 21.38 0.75
N PRO A 289 16.86 22.32 1.23
CA PRO A 289 16.22 22.21 2.52
C PRO A 289 15.35 20.95 2.64
N ALA A 290 15.42 20.28 3.78
CA ALA A 290 14.71 19.01 4.01
C ALA A 290 13.19 19.16 3.85
N GLU A 291 12.64 20.32 4.23
CA GLU A 291 11.21 20.68 4.09
C GLU A 291 10.80 21.00 2.65
N SER A 292 11.73 20.97 1.72
CA SER A 292 11.45 21.06 0.29
C SER A 292 11.48 19.71 -0.41
N ILE A 293 11.78 18.63 0.32
CA ILE A 293 11.94 17.30 -0.25
C ILE A 293 10.87 16.37 0.26
N ILE A 294 10.20 15.69 -0.67
CA ILE A 294 9.26 14.60 -0.42
C ILE A 294 9.88 13.30 -0.89
N ILE A 295 9.87 12.27 -0.04
CA ILE A 295 10.19 10.91 -0.47
C ILE A 295 8.92 10.13 -0.79
N GLU A 296 9.00 9.33 -1.83
CA GLU A 296 8.08 8.30 -2.21
C GLU A 296 8.87 6.98 -2.32
N PRO A 297 8.94 6.17 -1.26
CA PRO A 297 9.88 5.06 -1.15
C PRO A 297 9.31 3.70 -1.58
N TYR A 298 8.12 3.67 -2.19
CA TYR A 298 7.41 2.43 -2.52
C TYR A 298 7.47 2.03 -3.98
N ALA A 299 7.67 2.99 -4.91
CA ALA A 299 7.63 2.70 -6.35
C ALA A 299 8.68 1.66 -6.75
N ARG A 300 8.20 0.59 -7.38
CA ARG A 300 9.03 -0.55 -7.82
C ARG A 300 9.33 -0.51 -9.33
N HIS A 301 8.55 0.27 -10.09
CA HIS A 301 8.65 0.38 -11.56
C HIS A 301 8.42 1.81 -12.02
N THR A 302 8.82 2.13 -13.27
CA THR A 302 8.63 3.48 -13.81
C THR A 302 7.15 3.88 -13.89
N THR A 303 6.24 2.92 -14.12
CA THR A 303 4.79 3.14 -14.10
C THR A 303 4.31 3.57 -12.71
N THR A 304 4.78 2.89 -11.67
CA THR A 304 4.40 3.18 -10.29
C THR A 304 5.13 4.40 -9.73
N ASN A 305 6.29 4.78 -10.25
CA ASN A 305 6.92 6.07 -9.89
C ASN A 305 5.95 7.24 -10.11
N LEU A 306 5.36 7.36 -11.32
CA LEU A 306 4.46 8.48 -11.61
C LEU A 306 3.11 8.37 -10.90
N ARG A 307 2.60 7.13 -10.70
CA ARG A 307 1.41 6.89 -9.88
C ARG A 307 1.61 7.40 -8.45
N ASN A 308 2.66 6.97 -7.81
CA ASN A 308 2.92 7.26 -6.41
C ASN A 308 3.34 8.73 -6.19
N VAL A 309 4.08 9.32 -7.13
CA VAL A 309 4.36 10.77 -7.15
C VAL A 309 3.06 11.56 -7.20
N THR A 310 2.08 11.14 -8.00
CA THR A 310 0.77 11.81 -8.03
C THR A 310 0.07 11.75 -6.67
N ARG A 311 0.15 10.63 -5.96
CA ARG A 311 -0.35 10.51 -4.57
C ARG A 311 0.34 11.52 -3.63
N ARG A 312 1.64 11.75 -3.79
CA ARG A 312 2.38 12.76 -3.00
C ARG A 312 1.99 14.19 -3.37
N LEU A 313 1.77 14.48 -4.64
CA LEU A 313 1.25 15.79 -5.08
C LEU A 313 -0.13 16.08 -4.47
N ILE A 314 -1.01 15.08 -4.43
CA ILE A 314 -2.32 15.18 -3.79
C ILE A 314 -2.18 15.42 -2.27
N ALA A 315 -1.30 14.70 -1.59
CA ALA A 315 -1.02 14.87 -0.16
C ALA A 315 -0.48 16.27 0.16
N LEU A 316 0.34 16.86 -0.72
CA LEU A 316 0.82 18.24 -0.62
C LEU A 316 -0.29 19.30 -0.83
N GLY A 317 -1.48 18.91 -1.31
CA GLY A 317 -2.50 19.87 -1.74
C GLY A 317 -2.09 20.67 -2.99
N ALA A 318 -1.20 20.11 -3.82
CA ALA A 318 -0.75 20.75 -5.04
C ALA A 318 -1.90 20.86 -6.06
N PRO A 319 -2.02 21.98 -6.82
CA PRO A 319 -3.02 22.11 -7.87
C PRO A 319 -2.76 21.09 -8.98
N LEU A 320 -3.74 20.18 -9.23
CA LEU A 320 -3.60 19.09 -10.19
C LEU A 320 -3.78 19.55 -11.66
N ASP A 321 -4.27 20.76 -11.87
CA ASP A 321 -4.37 21.42 -13.17
C ASP A 321 -3.08 22.15 -13.58
N LYS A 322 -2.05 22.10 -12.71
CA LYS A 322 -0.73 22.68 -12.95
C LYS A 322 0.32 21.59 -13.17
N ASP A 323 1.22 21.82 -14.11
CA ASP A 323 2.27 20.85 -14.43
C ASP A 323 3.32 20.74 -13.33
N SER A 324 3.88 19.54 -13.18
CA SER A 324 5.16 19.24 -12.52
C SER A 324 6.25 19.07 -13.57
N LEU A 325 7.52 19.07 -13.15
CA LEU A 325 8.68 18.88 -14.01
C LEU A 325 9.35 17.54 -13.70
N ILE A 326 9.29 16.58 -14.61
CA ILE A 326 10.10 15.35 -14.54
C ILE A 326 11.52 15.69 -14.98
N VAL A 327 12.48 15.33 -14.13
CA VAL A 327 13.93 15.48 -14.40
C VAL A 327 14.57 14.11 -14.25
N THR A 328 15.10 13.58 -15.36
CA THR A 328 15.75 12.28 -15.37
C THR A 328 16.74 12.17 -16.53
N TYR A 329 17.56 11.12 -16.56
CA TYR A 329 18.50 10.90 -17.65
C TYR A 329 17.78 10.59 -18.99
N THR A 330 18.49 10.84 -20.09
CA THR A 330 17.90 10.87 -21.44
C THR A 330 17.12 9.63 -21.83
N ASN A 331 17.60 8.41 -21.50
CA ASN A 331 16.90 7.19 -21.93
C ASN A 331 15.59 6.97 -21.17
N GLN A 332 15.56 7.24 -19.85
CA GLN A 332 14.33 7.15 -19.07
C GLN A 332 13.34 8.24 -19.49
N SER A 333 13.83 9.45 -19.78
CA SER A 333 13.03 10.55 -20.32
C SER A 333 12.39 10.16 -21.66
N ARG A 334 13.14 9.55 -22.56
CA ARG A 334 12.60 9.05 -23.85
C ARG A 334 11.58 7.95 -23.66
N TYR A 335 11.85 7.02 -22.73
CA TYR A 335 10.91 5.95 -22.41
C TYR A 335 9.59 6.49 -21.85
N ILE A 336 9.63 7.43 -20.89
CA ILE A 336 8.43 8.04 -20.31
C ILE A 336 7.57 8.75 -21.38
N ASP A 337 8.20 9.30 -22.43
CA ASP A 337 7.55 9.99 -23.54
C ASP A 337 7.29 9.05 -24.74
N SER A 338 7.20 7.75 -24.53
CA SER A 338 6.99 6.79 -25.59
C SER A 338 5.60 6.17 -25.60
N PRO A 339 5.10 5.70 -26.76
CA PRO A 339 3.89 4.89 -26.84
C PRO A 339 3.97 3.61 -26.02
N GLU A 340 5.18 3.03 -25.89
CA GLU A 340 5.43 1.85 -25.07
C GLU A 340 5.10 2.10 -23.61
N PHE A 341 5.52 3.22 -23.05
CA PHE A 341 5.19 3.62 -21.67
C PHE A 341 3.68 3.79 -21.49
N THR A 342 3.01 4.43 -22.45
CA THR A 342 1.55 4.57 -22.41
C THR A 342 0.86 3.21 -22.43
N PHE A 343 1.26 2.32 -23.36
CA PHE A 343 0.71 0.96 -23.45
C PHE A 343 0.95 0.17 -22.15
N ARG A 344 2.15 0.27 -21.59
CA ARG A 344 2.51 -0.40 -20.35
C ARG A 344 1.66 0.08 -19.17
N ASN A 345 1.44 1.39 -19.01
CA ASN A 345 0.55 1.92 -17.97
C ASN A 345 -0.89 1.41 -18.15
N GLN A 346 -1.43 1.42 -19.36
CA GLN A 346 -2.77 0.89 -19.63
C GLN A 346 -2.88 -0.60 -19.28
N LYS A 347 -1.85 -1.38 -19.59
CA LYS A 347 -1.81 -2.81 -19.28
C LYS A 347 -1.67 -3.09 -17.78
N GLU A 348 -0.80 -2.36 -17.09
CA GLU A 348 -0.44 -2.62 -15.69
C GLU A 348 -1.37 -1.95 -14.69
N LEU A 349 -1.77 -0.71 -14.94
CA LEU A 349 -2.59 0.11 -14.05
C LEU A 349 -4.05 0.24 -14.52
N GLY A 350 -4.33 0.00 -15.81
CA GLY A 350 -5.62 0.27 -16.42
C GLY A 350 -5.86 1.75 -16.74
N TYR A 351 -4.86 2.61 -16.50
CA TYR A 351 -4.94 4.06 -16.76
C TYR A 351 -3.55 4.68 -16.86
N MET A 352 -3.48 5.94 -17.37
CA MET A 352 -2.29 6.76 -17.25
C MET A 352 -2.30 7.54 -15.92
N PRO A 353 -1.20 7.49 -15.12
CA PRO A 353 -1.12 8.20 -13.85
C PRO A 353 -1.12 9.73 -13.98
N GLY A 354 -1.00 10.22 -15.19
CA GLY A 354 -1.07 11.61 -15.59
C GLY A 354 -0.74 11.78 -17.06
N ALA A 355 -0.88 13.00 -17.58
CA ALA A 355 -0.50 13.33 -18.94
C ALA A 355 0.99 13.69 -19.01
N ILE A 356 1.73 13.03 -19.88
CA ILE A 356 3.07 13.45 -20.28
C ILE A 356 2.90 14.62 -21.23
N GLY A 357 3.49 15.76 -20.90
CA GLY A 357 3.34 17.00 -21.65
C GLY A 357 4.57 17.31 -22.52
N LYS A 358 5.00 18.56 -22.51
CA LYS A 358 6.07 19.03 -23.39
C LYS A 358 7.43 18.47 -22.97
N ARG A 359 8.20 18.02 -23.96
CA ARG A 359 9.64 17.82 -23.82
C ARG A 359 10.35 19.16 -23.87
N LEU A 360 11.06 19.50 -22.79
CA LEU A 360 11.77 20.78 -22.66
C LEU A 360 13.25 20.63 -23.01
N SER A 361 13.81 19.46 -22.72
CA SER A 361 15.17 19.07 -23.04
C SER A 361 15.30 17.55 -23.16
N PRO A 362 16.46 16.98 -23.52
CA PRO A 362 16.64 15.53 -23.50
C PRO A 362 16.39 14.87 -22.13
N THR A 363 16.43 15.64 -21.04
CA THR A 363 16.32 15.15 -19.67
C THR A 363 15.07 15.66 -18.94
N GLU A 364 14.19 16.42 -19.60
CA GLU A 364 13.09 17.12 -18.94
C GLU A 364 11.78 17.02 -19.71
N LEU A 365 10.73 16.68 -18.97
CA LEU A 365 9.35 16.57 -19.47
C LEU A 365 8.41 17.27 -18.50
N THR A 366 7.33 17.89 -19.00
CA THR A 366 6.24 18.29 -18.12
C THR A 366 5.31 17.11 -17.85
N PHE A 367 4.70 17.11 -16.67
CA PHE A 367 3.78 16.05 -16.21
C PHE A 367 2.59 16.66 -15.50
N ARG A 368 1.38 16.31 -15.91
CA ARG A 368 0.14 16.72 -15.25
C ARG A 368 -0.51 15.51 -14.57
N PRO A 369 -0.60 15.49 -13.23
CA PRO A 369 -1.07 14.33 -12.47
C PRO A 369 -2.55 14.03 -12.71
N SER A 370 -2.95 12.77 -12.53
CA SER A 370 -4.34 12.29 -12.61
C SER A 370 -4.82 11.73 -11.28
N PRO A 371 -5.98 12.16 -10.74
CA PRO A 371 -6.57 11.62 -9.51
C PRO A 371 -6.82 10.09 -9.54
N LYS A 372 -6.87 9.48 -10.73
CA LYS A 372 -6.96 8.02 -10.88
C LYS A 372 -5.85 7.28 -10.14
N SER A 373 -4.72 7.94 -9.90
CA SER A 373 -3.59 7.40 -9.14
C SER A 373 -3.90 7.08 -7.66
N LEU A 374 -5.04 7.54 -7.13
CA LEU A 374 -5.52 7.17 -5.80
C LEU A 374 -6.10 5.74 -5.73
N ARG A 375 -6.36 5.11 -6.86
CA ARG A 375 -6.83 3.71 -6.91
C ARG A 375 -5.81 2.80 -6.24
N ILE A 376 -6.27 1.97 -5.32
CA ILE A 376 -5.46 0.92 -4.70
C ILE A 376 -5.67 -0.34 -5.50
N ASP A 377 -4.59 -0.98 -5.95
CA ASP A 377 -4.63 -2.21 -6.74
C ASP A 377 -3.66 -3.27 -6.18
N PRO A 378 -4.13 -4.11 -5.26
CA PRO A 378 -3.29 -5.13 -4.63
C PRO A 378 -3.01 -6.37 -5.52
N LEU A 379 -3.23 -6.29 -6.83
CA LEU A 379 -2.61 -7.22 -7.79
C LEU A 379 -1.08 -7.17 -7.72
N ASP A 380 -0.54 -6.01 -7.30
CA ASP A 380 0.85 -5.85 -6.89
C ASP A 380 0.87 -5.52 -5.38
N PRO A 381 0.95 -6.53 -4.50
CA PRO A 381 0.82 -6.32 -3.06
C PRO A 381 2.01 -5.61 -2.42
N LEU A 382 3.13 -5.47 -3.13
CA LEU A 382 4.32 -4.77 -2.63
C LEU A 382 4.29 -3.27 -2.95
N ASP A 383 3.45 -2.86 -3.94
CA ASP A 383 3.26 -1.44 -4.36
C ASP A 383 1.84 -1.28 -4.92
N PRO A 384 0.78 -1.29 -4.05
CA PRO A 384 -0.64 -1.31 -4.44
C PRO A 384 -1.15 0.00 -5.03
#